data_43dce92a46775beb3596e2e8379bcc92
#
_entry.id   43dce92a46775beb3596e2e8379bcc92
#
_cell.length_a   1.000
_cell.length_b   1.000
_cell.length_c   1.000
_cell.angle_alpha   90.00
_cell.angle_beta   90.00
_cell.angle_gamma   90.00
#
_symmetry.space_group_name_H-M   'P 1'
#
loop_
_entity.id
_entity.type
_entity.pdbx_description
1 polymer ?
#
loop_
_entity_poly.entity_id
_entity_poly.type
_entity_poly.pdbx_seq_one_letter_code
_entity_poly.pdbx_strand_id
1 'polypeptide(L)'
;MANQLAHDPQVVLVVDFGAQYAQLIARRVREAQVYSEIVPHEISAQEVLKRKPIAIILSGGPASVHVEGAPVLDPQIYELGIPILGICYGAQLIAEQLGGKVSRGGRGEYGRTVVQRIAGASSQLLKDNIPAQLNVWMSHFDAVSVLPSGFVATASTPDAPMAIIENPSQKIWGVQYHPEVAHTEHGQSIIEQFLHQLVGAKRDWTMSSIVEDQVAAIRAQVGDERVICGLSGGVDSAVAAALVHKAIGKQLTCIYVDIGLMRKNESEQVVETFHRHMGIELIHVDAGARFFEKLQGITEPEAKRKAIGELFVRIFEEHTGGLTDAKFLVQGTLYPDVIESGGVDGTASVIKSHHNVGGLPDDMTLKLCEPLRTLFKDEVRKVGTELGLPDEIVWRQPFPGPGLGVRIIGEVTPDKVAILQEADFIVREEVRLAGLEREIWQAFAVLADIRSVGVMGDERTYGRPIIIRAVTSDDAMTADWARLPYDLLEKMSSRIINEVHGINRVVYDVTSKPPGTIEWE
;
A
#
# COMPACT_ATOMS: atom_id res chain seq x y z
N MET A 1 1.42 14.36 18.65
CA MET A 1 1.67 13.46 19.79
C MET A 1 1.91 12.09 19.18
N ALA A 2 3.07 11.48 19.42
CA ALA A 2 3.35 10.13 18.96
C ALA A 2 2.25 9.20 19.47
N ASN A 3 1.67 8.37 18.61
CA ASN A 3 0.76 7.30 18.98
C ASN A 3 1.56 6.35 19.88
N GLN A 4 1.44 6.47 21.20
CA GLN A 4 2.00 5.49 22.11
C GLN A 4 1.19 4.22 21.95
N LEU A 5 1.79 3.22 21.27
CA LEU A 5 1.30 1.85 21.29
C LEU A 5 1.23 1.40 22.76
N ALA A 6 0.22 0.64 23.14
CA ALA A 6 0.04 0.18 24.53
C ALA A 6 1.16 -0.76 24.99
N HIS A 7 1.74 -1.51 24.04
CA HIS A 7 3.04 -2.16 24.18
C HIS A 7 4.11 -1.26 23.59
N ASP A 8 5.31 -1.26 24.19
CA ASP A 8 6.49 -0.59 23.63
C ASP A 8 7.19 -1.62 22.72
N PRO A 9 6.79 -1.75 21.42
CA PRO A 9 7.33 -2.77 20.56
C PRO A 9 8.81 -2.52 20.32
N GLN A 10 9.55 -3.60 20.10
CA GLN A 10 10.94 -3.47 19.67
C GLN A 10 10.99 -2.83 18.27
N VAL A 11 11.60 -1.65 18.16
CA VAL A 11 11.62 -0.85 16.94
C VAL A 11 12.90 -1.09 16.15
N VAL A 12 12.77 -1.32 14.84
CA VAL A 12 13.85 -1.26 13.87
C VAL A 12 13.71 0.02 13.06
N LEU A 13 14.74 0.87 13.04
CA LEU A 13 14.74 2.05 12.19
C LEU A 13 15.25 1.70 10.80
N VAL A 14 14.50 2.09 9.77
CA VAL A 14 14.90 2.02 8.37
C VAL A 14 15.24 3.43 7.91
N VAL A 15 16.53 3.70 7.71
CA VAL A 15 17.00 5.01 7.25
C VAL A 15 16.83 5.10 5.74
N ASP A 16 16.07 6.09 5.30
CA ASP A 16 15.77 6.32 3.88
C ASP A 16 16.77 7.28 3.24
N PHE A 17 17.52 6.79 2.27
CA PHE A 17 18.45 7.57 1.45
C PHE A 17 17.85 8.04 0.12
N GLY A 18 16.52 7.98 -0.02
CA GLY A 18 15.80 8.50 -1.18
C GLY A 18 15.61 7.49 -2.32
N ALA A 19 15.77 6.19 -2.06
CA ALA A 19 15.43 5.13 -3.01
C ALA A 19 14.01 4.59 -2.76
N GLN A 20 13.38 4.07 -3.80
CA GLN A 20 12.01 3.53 -3.74
C GLN A 20 11.83 2.34 -2.78
N TYR A 21 12.92 1.75 -2.27
CA TYR A 21 12.89 0.48 -1.55
C TYR A 21 12.84 0.59 -0.01
N ALA A 22 12.95 1.79 0.58
CA ALA A 22 12.87 1.95 2.04
C ALA A 22 11.55 1.41 2.62
N GLN A 23 10.43 1.67 1.95
CA GLN A 23 9.12 1.12 2.33
C GLN A 23 9.08 -0.41 2.22
N LEU A 24 9.73 -0.97 1.19
CA LEU A 24 9.79 -2.43 1.00
C LEU A 24 10.65 -3.09 2.08
N ILE A 25 11.78 -2.48 2.45
CA ILE A 25 12.61 -2.95 3.58
C ILE A 25 11.80 -2.95 4.88
N ALA A 26 11.09 -1.84 5.17
CA ALA A 26 10.24 -1.74 6.35
C ALA A 26 9.16 -2.84 6.38
N ARG A 27 8.52 -3.13 5.24
CA ARG A 27 7.55 -4.23 5.12
C ARG A 27 8.19 -5.60 5.38
N ARG A 28 9.40 -5.87 4.84
CA ARG A 28 10.12 -7.13 5.08
C ARG A 28 10.46 -7.33 6.56
N VAL A 29 10.81 -6.26 7.28
CA VAL A 29 11.01 -6.30 8.74
C VAL A 29 9.71 -6.68 9.45
N ARG A 30 8.57 -6.11 9.03
CA ARG A 30 7.26 -6.43 9.61
C ARG A 30 6.74 -7.82 9.24
N GLU A 31 7.06 -8.31 8.06
CA GLU A 31 6.84 -9.71 7.67
C GLU A 31 7.61 -10.68 8.57
N ALA A 32 8.79 -10.27 9.07
CA ALA A 32 9.53 -10.98 10.11
C ALA A 32 8.95 -10.81 11.52
N GLN A 33 7.76 -10.20 11.66
CA GLN A 33 7.07 -9.94 12.92
C GLN A 33 7.82 -9.00 13.88
N VAL A 34 8.55 -8.02 13.34
CA VAL A 34 9.24 -6.96 14.08
C VAL A 34 8.72 -5.61 13.59
N TYR A 35 8.44 -4.69 14.52
CA TYR A 35 7.97 -3.35 14.15
C TYR A 35 9.10 -2.52 13.54
N SER A 36 8.79 -1.73 12.51
CA SER A 36 9.74 -0.87 11.81
C SER A 36 9.19 0.54 11.62
N GLU A 37 10.08 1.52 11.68
CA GLU A 37 9.82 2.91 11.33
C GLU A 37 10.80 3.40 10.27
N ILE A 38 10.30 4.14 9.28
CA ILE A 38 11.14 4.80 8.28
C ILE A 38 11.48 6.19 8.81
N VAL A 39 12.76 6.53 8.74
CA VAL A 39 13.30 7.82 9.17
C VAL A 39 14.19 8.41 8.08
N PRO A 40 14.27 9.76 7.96
CA PRO A 40 15.12 10.40 6.98
C PRO A 40 16.60 10.20 7.30
N HIS A 41 17.46 10.32 6.29
CA HIS A 41 18.92 10.12 6.46
C HIS A 41 19.58 11.20 7.32
N GLU A 42 18.94 12.35 7.49
CA GLU A 42 19.39 13.45 8.35
C GLU A 42 19.15 13.19 9.85
N ILE A 43 18.57 12.03 10.20
CA ILE A 43 18.34 11.69 11.61
C ILE A 43 19.64 11.76 12.41
N SER A 44 19.62 12.48 13.54
CA SER A 44 20.77 12.59 14.42
C SER A 44 20.90 11.39 15.36
N ALA A 45 22.12 11.12 15.84
CA ALA A 45 22.36 10.10 16.86
C ALA A 45 21.52 10.32 18.14
N GLN A 46 21.24 11.57 18.50
CA GLN A 46 20.37 11.89 19.65
C GLN A 46 18.91 11.47 19.41
N GLU A 47 18.40 11.66 18.21
CA GLU A 47 17.04 11.23 17.86
C GLU A 47 16.92 9.72 17.79
N VAL A 48 17.95 9.04 17.28
CA VAL A 48 18.05 7.58 17.32
C VAL A 48 17.98 7.08 18.75
N LEU A 49 18.76 7.64 19.67
CA LEU A 49 18.75 7.26 21.09
C LEU A 49 17.39 7.50 21.77
N LYS A 50 16.67 8.56 21.42
CA LYS A 50 15.30 8.81 21.93
C LYS A 50 14.30 7.73 21.50
N ARG A 51 14.46 7.18 20.30
CA ARG A 51 13.58 6.13 19.77
C ARG A 51 13.95 4.72 20.26
N LYS A 52 15.15 4.55 20.88
CA LYS A 52 15.65 3.30 21.47
C LYS A 52 15.52 2.09 20.52
N PRO A 53 15.95 2.18 19.26
CA PRO A 53 15.81 1.06 18.33
C PRO A 53 16.70 -0.11 18.74
N ILE A 54 16.25 -1.32 18.44
CA ILE A 54 17.04 -2.54 18.63
C ILE A 54 18.01 -2.80 17.47
N ALA A 55 17.73 -2.23 16.29
CA ALA A 55 18.57 -2.29 15.10
C ALA A 55 18.29 -1.13 14.16
N ILE A 56 19.21 -0.88 13.23
CA ILE A 56 19.09 0.11 12.17
C ILE A 56 19.36 -0.59 10.84
N ILE A 57 18.53 -0.33 9.81
CA ILE A 57 18.75 -0.77 8.45
C ILE A 57 18.94 0.47 7.57
N LEU A 58 20.06 0.53 6.85
CA LEU A 58 20.38 1.61 5.92
C LEU A 58 19.93 1.18 4.52
N SER A 59 19.03 1.92 3.91
CA SER A 59 18.42 1.57 2.62
C SER A 59 19.39 1.75 1.44
N GLY A 60 18.96 1.36 0.25
CA GLY A 60 19.56 1.80 -1.00
C GLY A 60 19.44 3.32 -1.20
N GLY A 61 20.18 3.86 -2.17
CA GLY A 61 20.12 5.26 -2.54
C GLY A 61 20.10 5.44 -4.06
N PRO A 62 19.65 6.62 -4.57
CA PRO A 62 19.49 6.85 -6.00
C PRO A 62 20.79 7.18 -6.74
N ALA A 63 21.87 7.47 -5.99
CA ALA A 63 23.12 7.98 -6.55
C ALA A 63 24.35 7.26 -5.97
N SER A 64 25.53 7.57 -6.53
CA SER A 64 26.81 7.17 -5.96
C SER A 64 27.10 7.91 -4.66
N VAL A 65 27.80 7.27 -3.72
CA VAL A 65 28.29 7.90 -2.49
C VAL A 65 29.30 9.03 -2.76
N HIS A 66 29.81 9.15 -3.97
CA HIS A 66 30.80 10.16 -4.39
C HIS A 66 30.18 11.38 -5.07
N VAL A 67 28.88 11.40 -5.31
CA VAL A 67 28.22 12.57 -5.92
C VAL A 67 28.14 13.69 -4.89
N GLU A 68 28.43 14.93 -5.31
CA GLU A 68 28.29 16.11 -4.46
C GLU A 68 26.83 16.22 -3.97
N GLY A 69 26.66 16.36 -2.65
CA GLY A 69 25.34 16.36 -2.03
C GLY A 69 24.72 14.96 -1.83
N ALA A 70 25.48 13.88 -2.03
CA ALA A 70 25.01 12.54 -1.72
C ALA A 70 24.53 12.44 -0.26
N PRO A 71 23.41 11.76 0.02
CA PRO A 71 22.88 11.64 1.37
C PRO A 71 23.86 10.86 2.26
N VAL A 72 24.13 11.39 3.44
CA VAL A 72 25.05 10.79 4.43
C VAL A 72 24.33 10.50 5.74
N LEU A 73 24.88 9.59 6.53
CA LEU A 73 24.41 9.31 7.87
C LEU A 73 25.26 10.09 8.88
N ASP A 74 24.67 10.51 10.00
CA ASP A 74 25.43 11.02 11.15
C ASP A 74 26.43 9.95 11.62
N PRO A 75 27.77 10.19 11.53
CA PRO A 75 28.77 9.17 11.86
C PRO A 75 28.70 8.70 13.32
N GLN A 76 28.16 9.50 14.24
CA GLN A 76 28.00 9.12 15.64
C GLN A 76 27.05 7.93 15.81
N ILE A 77 26.19 7.65 14.83
CA ILE A 77 25.28 6.50 14.87
C ILE A 77 26.05 5.18 14.88
N TYR A 78 27.18 5.08 14.20
CA TYR A 78 28.03 3.88 14.22
C TYR A 78 28.64 3.60 15.59
N GLU A 79 28.76 4.62 16.45
CA GLU A 79 29.34 4.53 17.79
C GLU A 79 28.31 4.13 18.86
N LEU A 80 27.01 4.10 18.54
CA LEU A 80 25.95 3.78 19.49
C LEU A 80 25.90 2.31 19.91
N GLY A 81 26.65 1.42 19.24
CA GLY A 81 26.66 -0.03 19.51
C GLY A 81 25.35 -0.74 19.14
N ILE A 82 24.46 -0.07 18.42
CA ILE A 82 23.23 -0.63 17.87
C ILE A 82 23.56 -1.45 16.62
N PRO A 83 23.02 -2.67 16.44
CA PRO A 83 23.23 -3.46 15.24
C PRO A 83 22.78 -2.72 13.97
N ILE A 84 23.65 -2.73 12.92
CA ILE A 84 23.39 -2.03 11.65
C ILE A 84 23.50 -3.00 10.48
N LEU A 85 22.53 -2.98 9.56
CA LEU A 85 22.56 -3.65 8.27
C LEU A 85 22.49 -2.59 7.15
N GLY A 86 23.53 -2.50 6.31
CA GLY A 86 23.50 -1.67 5.11
C GLY A 86 23.08 -2.47 3.88
N ILE A 87 22.19 -1.91 3.06
CA ILE A 87 21.71 -2.50 1.81
C ILE A 87 22.14 -1.61 0.65
N CYS A 88 22.87 -2.16 -0.33
CA CYS A 88 23.32 -1.49 -1.53
C CYS A 88 24.06 -0.17 -1.21
N TYR A 89 23.46 0.98 -1.42
CA TYR A 89 24.02 2.28 -1.03
C TYR A 89 24.40 2.33 0.46
N GLY A 90 23.54 1.82 1.34
CA GLY A 90 23.82 1.77 2.78
C GLY A 90 25.08 0.96 3.12
N ALA A 91 25.35 -0.14 2.40
CA ALA A 91 26.59 -0.92 2.57
C ALA A 91 27.81 -0.16 2.06
N GLN A 92 27.69 0.55 0.95
CA GLN A 92 28.74 1.42 0.39
C GLN A 92 29.03 2.58 1.35
N LEU A 93 28.01 3.22 1.89
CA LEU A 93 28.15 4.32 2.85
C LEU A 93 28.86 3.87 4.13
N ILE A 94 28.51 2.69 4.67
CA ILE A 94 29.24 2.08 5.80
C ILE A 94 30.72 1.94 5.46
N ALA A 95 31.05 1.41 4.29
CA ALA A 95 32.44 1.23 3.90
C ALA A 95 33.20 2.55 3.80
N GLU A 96 32.61 3.55 3.16
CA GLU A 96 33.25 4.87 2.96
C GLU A 96 33.43 5.63 4.28
N GLN A 97 32.38 5.70 5.11
CA GLN A 97 32.42 6.45 6.38
C GLN A 97 33.29 5.81 7.45
N LEU A 98 33.52 4.48 7.38
CA LEU A 98 34.40 3.76 8.33
C LEU A 98 35.83 3.58 7.84
N GLY A 99 36.23 4.28 6.77
CA GLY A 99 37.61 4.35 6.29
C GLY A 99 38.00 3.26 5.29
N GLY A 100 37.02 2.58 4.70
CA GLY A 100 37.21 1.76 3.50
C GLY A 100 37.22 2.63 2.24
N LYS A 101 36.97 2.01 1.09
CA LYS A 101 36.83 2.73 -0.19
C LYS A 101 35.74 2.08 -1.03
N VAL A 102 34.93 2.94 -1.64
CA VAL A 102 34.01 2.58 -2.71
C VAL A 102 34.63 3.04 -4.02
N SER A 103 34.53 2.27 -5.06
CA SER A 103 35.01 2.65 -6.38
C SER A 103 34.06 2.17 -7.45
N ARG A 104 34.16 2.80 -8.60
CA ARG A 104 33.40 2.42 -9.77
C ARG A 104 33.79 1.00 -10.17
N GLY A 105 32.84 0.06 -10.11
CA GLY A 105 33.01 -1.30 -10.58
C GLY A 105 33.22 -1.35 -12.09
N GLY A 106 33.56 -2.53 -12.64
CA GLY A 106 33.88 -2.68 -14.06
C GLY A 106 32.72 -2.29 -14.98
N ARG A 107 31.65 -3.09 -15.02
CA ARG A 107 30.47 -2.87 -15.89
C ARG A 107 29.20 -2.45 -15.16
N GLY A 108 29.23 -2.48 -13.82
CA GLY A 108 28.02 -2.41 -13.00
C GLY A 108 27.15 -3.67 -13.12
N GLU A 109 26.34 -3.93 -12.13
CA GLU A 109 25.45 -5.09 -12.08
C GLU A 109 24.02 -4.61 -11.95
N TYR A 110 23.16 -4.97 -12.91
CA TYR A 110 21.76 -4.62 -12.95
C TYR A 110 20.91 -5.87 -13.25
N GLY A 111 19.95 -6.13 -12.38
CA GLY A 111 19.07 -7.30 -12.50
C GLY A 111 19.64 -8.54 -11.82
N ARG A 112 19.29 -9.72 -12.36
CA ARG A 112 19.65 -11.00 -11.76
C ARG A 112 21.15 -11.29 -11.87
N THR A 113 21.81 -11.46 -10.71
CA THR A 113 23.23 -11.76 -10.59
C THR A 113 23.44 -12.91 -9.61
N VAL A 114 24.50 -13.71 -9.82
CA VAL A 114 24.86 -14.81 -8.91
C VAL A 114 25.89 -14.31 -7.89
N VAL A 115 25.52 -14.29 -6.62
CA VAL A 115 26.44 -14.09 -5.49
C VAL A 115 27.01 -15.43 -5.07
N GLN A 116 28.32 -15.50 -4.90
CA GLN A 116 29.07 -16.68 -4.49
C GLN A 116 29.67 -16.47 -3.10
N ARG A 117 29.48 -17.39 -2.16
CA ARG A 117 30.23 -17.41 -0.89
C ARG A 117 31.72 -17.51 -1.15
N ILE A 118 32.50 -16.74 -0.41
CA ILE A 118 33.97 -16.82 -0.45
C ILE A 118 34.40 -18.08 0.30
N ALA A 119 35.19 -18.93 -0.36
CA ALA A 119 35.67 -20.18 0.21
C ALA A 119 36.48 -19.95 1.51
N GLY A 120 36.11 -20.64 2.58
CA GLY A 120 36.76 -20.51 3.90
C GLY A 120 36.31 -19.28 4.72
N ALA A 121 35.50 -18.40 4.19
CA ALA A 121 34.90 -17.30 4.95
C ALA A 121 33.69 -17.78 5.79
N SER A 122 33.67 -17.39 7.07
CA SER A 122 32.52 -17.64 7.95
C SER A 122 31.62 -16.43 7.91
N SER A 123 30.37 -16.60 7.43
CA SER A 123 29.36 -15.56 7.39
C SER A 123 28.36 -15.73 8.51
N GLN A 124 27.98 -14.62 9.16
CA GLN A 124 26.88 -14.59 10.11
C GLN A 124 25.51 -14.36 9.43
N LEU A 125 25.50 -13.64 8.30
CA LEU A 125 24.27 -13.39 7.52
C LEU A 125 23.86 -14.62 6.71
N LEU A 126 24.82 -15.31 6.09
CA LEU A 126 24.57 -16.50 5.29
C LEU A 126 24.75 -17.75 6.14
N LYS A 127 23.69 -18.27 6.71
CA LYS A 127 23.71 -19.56 7.44
C LYS A 127 23.87 -20.78 6.52
N ASP A 128 24.10 -21.95 7.14
CA ASP A 128 24.32 -23.20 6.43
C ASP A 128 23.13 -23.69 5.60
N ASN A 129 21.89 -23.24 5.93
CA ASN A 129 20.69 -23.55 5.16
C ASN A 129 20.53 -22.66 3.92
N ILE A 130 21.37 -21.61 3.75
CA ILE A 130 21.36 -20.77 2.57
C ILE A 130 22.42 -21.32 1.59
N PRO A 131 22.10 -21.57 0.31
CA PRO A 131 23.03 -22.11 -0.68
C PRO A 131 24.32 -21.28 -0.80
N ALA A 132 25.41 -21.94 -1.23
CA ALA A 132 26.69 -21.25 -1.48
C ALA A 132 26.61 -20.27 -2.66
N GLN A 133 25.67 -20.48 -3.56
CA GLN A 133 25.33 -19.60 -4.67
C GLN A 133 23.90 -19.14 -4.55
N LEU A 134 23.65 -17.85 -4.71
CA LEU A 134 22.35 -17.22 -4.64
C LEU A 134 22.09 -16.37 -5.89
N ASN A 135 20.92 -16.50 -6.49
CA ASN A 135 20.45 -15.51 -7.43
C ASN A 135 19.87 -14.32 -6.66
N VAL A 136 20.49 -13.17 -6.85
CA VAL A 136 20.09 -11.94 -6.17
C VAL A 136 19.78 -10.84 -7.18
N TRP A 137 19.07 -9.81 -6.74
CA TRP A 137 18.83 -8.63 -7.55
C TRP A 137 19.86 -7.56 -7.23
N MET A 138 20.62 -7.18 -8.24
CA MET A 138 21.61 -6.10 -8.18
C MET A 138 21.09 -4.85 -8.89
N SER A 139 21.48 -3.69 -8.40
CA SER A 139 21.20 -2.38 -9.02
C SER A 139 22.28 -1.39 -8.59
N HIS A 140 23.53 -1.56 -9.06
CA HIS A 140 24.64 -0.70 -8.68
C HIS A 140 25.67 -0.56 -9.81
N PHE A 141 26.38 0.54 -9.75
CA PHE A 141 27.56 0.79 -10.56
C PHE A 141 28.83 0.81 -9.72
N ASP A 142 28.73 1.36 -8.50
CA ASP A 142 29.81 1.43 -7.54
C ASP A 142 29.78 0.21 -6.60
N ALA A 143 30.95 -0.23 -6.16
CA ALA A 143 31.10 -1.34 -5.23
C ALA A 143 32.21 -1.06 -4.21
N VAL A 144 32.14 -1.70 -3.05
CA VAL A 144 33.23 -1.66 -2.06
C VAL A 144 34.48 -2.29 -2.65
N SER A 145 35.57 -1.53 -2.67
CA SER A 145 36.89 -1.93 -3.23
C SER A 145 37.99 -2.10 -2.18
N VAL A 146 37.83 -1.45 -1.02
CA VAL A 146 38.69 -1.62 0.16
C VAL A 146 37.79 -1.73 1.39
N LEU A 147 38.00 -2.79 2.17
CA LEU A 147 37.24 -2.96 3.42
C LEU A 147 37.73 -1.98 4.50
N PRO A 148 36.82 -1.47 5.32
CA PRO A 148 37.17 -0.80 6.56
C PRO A 148 37.93 -1.77 7.51
N SER A 149 38.66 -1.20 8.45
CA SER A 149 39.38 -2.02 9.44
C SER A 149 38.41 -2.88 10.27
N GLY A 150 38.75 -4.15 10.44
CA GLY A 150 37.92 -5.12 11.20
C GLY A 150 36.77 -5.75 10.42
N PHE A 151 36.57 -5.35 9.15
CA PHE A 151 35.57 -6.00 8.30
C PHE A 151 36.19 -7.18 7.52
N VAL A 152 35.34 -8.16 7.23
CA VAL A 152 35.64 -9.29 6.36
C VAL A 152 34.60 -9.37 5.23
N ALA A 153 35.08 -9.75 4.03
CA ALA A 153 34.16 -10.07 2.93
C ALA A 153 33.82 -11.56 3.01
N THR A 154 32.52 -11.87 2.91
CA THR A 154 32.02 -13.25 3.04
C THR A 154 31.33 -13.77 1.78
N ALA A 155 31.00 -12.89 0.83
CA ALA A 155 30.50 -13.24 -0.50
C ALA A 155 30.96 -12.26 -1.56
N SER A 156 30.98 -12.69 -2.82
CA SER A 156 31.45 -11.91 -3.96
C SER A 156 30.64 -12.18 -5.23
N THR A 157 30.71 -11.22 -6.17
CA THR A 157 30.36 -11.38 -7.58
C THR A 157 31.56 -11.00 -8.45
N PRO A 158 31.51 -11.18 -9.78
CA PRO A 158 32.58 -10.72 -10.66
C PRO A 158 32.88 -9.21 -10.57
N ASP A 159 31.85 -8.38 -10.42
CA ASP A 159 31.98 -6.91 -10.41
C ASP A 159 31.81 -6.30 -9.00
N ALA A 160 31.38 -7.09 -8.00
CA ALA A 160 31.37 -6.72 -6.58
C ALA A 160 32.14 -7.76 -5.73
N PRO A 161 33.48 -7.66 -5.63
CA PRO A 161 34.29 -8.64 -4.91
C PRO A 161 34.00 -8.71 -3.41
N MET A 162 33.32 -7.73 -2.87
CA MET A 162 32.90 -7.61 -1.47
C MET A 162 31.38 -7.43 -1.39
N ALA A 163 30.63 -8.38 -1.99
CA ALA A 163 29.18 -8.31 -2.08
C ALA A 163 28.47 -8.46 -0.71
N ILE A 164 29.12 -9.09 0.26
CA ILE A 164 28.72 -9.08 1.68
C ILE A 164 29.95 -8.73 2.51
N ILE A 165 29.79 -7.75 3.39
CA ILE A 165 30.81 -7.30 4.34
C ILE A 165 30.27 -7.42 5.77
N GLU A 166 31.11 -7.90 6.69
CA GLU A 166 30.69 -8.16 8.07
C GLU A 166 31.75 -7.71 9.07
N ASN A 167 31.31 -7.01 10.12
CA ASN A 167 32.11 -6.73 11.32
C ASN A 167 31.30 -7.08 12.57
N PRO A 168 31.32 -8.35 13.01
CA PRO A 168 30.56 -8.80 14.17
C PRO A 168 30.90 -8.10 15.47
N SER A 169 32.16 -7.64 15.63
CA SER A 169 32.60 -6.96 16.85
C SER A 169 31.95 -5.58 17.02
N GLN A 170 31.69 -4.90 15.91
CA GLN A 170 30.97 -3.63 15.88
C GLN A 170 29.47 -3.80 15.64
N LYS A 171 29.00 -5.02 15.39
CA LYS A 171 27.61 -5.35 15.03
C LYS A 171 27.16 -4.64 13.75
N ILE A 172 28.02 -4.61 12.72
CA ILE A 172 27.74 -3.96 11.45
C ILE A 172 27.89 -4.97 10.31
N TRP A 173 26.87 -5.03 9.46
CA TRP A 173 26.82 -5.88 8.27
C TRP A 173 26.40 -5.06 7.05
N GLY A 174 26.80 -5.49 5.87
CA GLY A 174 26.39 -4.85 4.62
C GLY A 174 26.24 -5.85 3.49
N VAL A 175 25.25 -5.66 2.65
CA VAL A 175 24.99 -6.44 1.43
C VAL A 175 24.90 -5.50 0.23
N GLN A 176 25.56 -5.82 -0.88
CA GLN A 176 25.53 -5.00 -2.10
C GLN A 176 24.21 -5.17 -2.88
N TYR A 177 23.55 -6.31 -2.77
CA TYR A 177 22.31 -6.64 -3.43
C TYR A 177 21.09 -6.22 -2.58
N HIS A 178 19.91 -6.36 -3.16
CA HIS A 178 18.62 -6.01 -2.55
C HIS A 178 17.91 -7.26 -2.01
N PRO A 179 18.07 -7.62 -0.71
CA PRO A 179 17.39 -8.77 -0.11
C PRO A 179 15.88 -8.55 0.04
N GLU A 180 15.41 -7.29 0.02
CA GLU A 180 14.02 -6.91 0.20
C GLU A 180 13.14 -7.20 -1.02
N VAL A 181 13.72 -7.30 -2.23
CA VAL A 181 12.94 -7.50 -3.45
C VAL A 181 12.62 -8.98 -3.69
N ALA A 182 11.47 -9.27 -4.31
CA ALA A 182 10.99 -10.62 -4.54
C ALA A 182 11.91 -11.48 -5.44
N HIS A 183 12.73 -10.82 -6.28
CA HIS A 183 13.65 -11.48 -7.20
C HIS A 183 14.95 -11.99 -6.53
N THR A 184 15.20 -11.66 -5.27
CA THR A 184 16.33 -12.15 -4.50
C THR A 184 15.96 -13.43 -3.77
N GLU A 185 16.60 -14.54 -4.17
CA GLU A 185 16.43 -15.83 -3.51
C GLU A 185 16.87 -15.75 -2.04
N HIS A 186 16.07 -16.30 -1.12
CA HIS A 186 16.32 -16.27 0.33
C HIS A 186 16.44 -14.87 0.95
N GLY A 187 16.02 -13.80 0.25
CA GLY A 187 16.13 -12.42 0.76
C GLY A 187 15.47 -12.22 2.12
N GLN A 188 14.23 -12.72 2.28
CA GLN A 188 13.52 -12.67 3.56
C GLN A 188 14.26 -13.44 4.66
N SER A 189 14.85 -14.60 4.34
CA SER A 189 15.62 -15.41 5.31
C SER A 189 16.87 -14.67 5.80
N ILE A 190 17.51 -13.87 4.95
CA ILE A 190 18.68 -13.04 5.31
C ILE A 190 18.27 -11.92 6.26
N ILE A 191 17.15 -11.26 5.99
CA ILE A 191 16.58 -10.23 6.88
C ILE A 191 16.17 -10.84 8.23
N GLU A 192 15.51 -11.99 8.23
CA GLU A 192 15.15 -12.71 9.46
C GLU A 192 16.39 -13.18 10.23
N GLN A 193 17.43 -13.60 9.55
CA GLN A 193 18.70 -13.96 10.17
C GLN A 193 19.32 -12.76 10.90
N PHE A 194 19.35 -11.59 10.26
CA PHE A 194 19.80 -10.36 10.90
C PHE A 194 18.96 -10.03 12.12
N LEU A 195 17.62 -9.97 11.97
CA LEU A 195 16.72 -9.55 13.03
C LEU A 195 16.69 -10.51 14.22
N HIS A 196 16.48 -11.80 13.98
CA HIS A 196 16.21 -12.75 15.07
C HIS A 196 17.46 -13.38 15.65
N GLN A 197 18.50 -13.60 14.85
CA GLN A 197 19.68 -14.31 15.32
C GLN A 197 20.83 -13.36 15.69
N LEU A 198 21.04 -12.28 14.92
CA LEU A 198 22.13 -11.35 15.19
C LEU A 198 21.71 -10.23 16.15
N VAL A 199 20.48 -9.71 15.98
CA VAL A 199 19.90 -8.66 16.84
C VAL A 199 19.22 -9.27 18.07
N GLY A 200 18.59 -10.43 17.95
CA GLY A 200 17.78 -11.04 19.02
C GLY A 200 16.37 -10.46 19.11
N ALA A 201 15.84 -9.91 18.02
CA ALA A 201 14.50 -9.34 17.96
C ALA A 201 13.42 -10.40 18.27
N LYS A 202 12.42 -10.00 19.05
CA LYS A 202 11.25 -10.82 19.33
C LYS A 202 10.26 -10.76 18.17
N ARG A 203 9.43 -11.80 18.03
CA ARG A 203 8.32 -11.85 17.06
C ARG A 203 7.04 -11.33 17.74
N ASP A 204 6.98 -10.05 18.07
CA ASP A 204 5.88 -9.43 18.82
C ASP A 204 4.95 -8.56 17.96
N TRP A 205 5.35 -8.23 16.75
CA TRP A 205 4.50 -7.54 15.77
C TRP A 205 3.57 -8.54 15.07
N THR A 206 2.49 -8.92 15.76
CA THR A 206 1.47 -9.86 15.27
C THR A 206 0.14 -9.15 15.07
N MET A 207 -0.77 -9.73 14.28
CA MET A 207 -2.08 -9.11 14.04
C MET A 207 -2.88 -8.94 15.34
N SER A 208 -2.79 -9.90 16.26
CA SER A 208 -3.46 -9.84 17.55
C SER A 208 -2.89 -8.70 18.42
N SER A 209 -1.55 -8.59 18.54
CA SER A 209 -0.92 -7.48 19.28
C SER A 209 -1.24 -6.11 18.68
N ILE A 210 -1.25 -6.00 17.35
CA ILE A 210 -1.63 -4.77 16.65
C ILE A 210 -3.07 -4.37 17.00
N VAL A 211 -4.02 -5.32 16.96
CA VAL A 211 -5.42 -5.04 17.32
C VAL A 211 -5.54 -4.58 18.78
N GLU A 212 -4.85 -5.26 19.71
CA GLU A 212 -4.87 -4.90 21.13
C GLU A 212 -4.30 -3.50 21.37
N ASP A 213 -3.15 -3.19 20.76
CA ASP A 213 -2.50 -1.88 20.86
C ASP A 213 -3.36 -0.77 20.28
N GLN A 214 -3.95 -0.96 19.10
CA GLN A 214 -4.83 0.03 18.49
C GLN A 214 -6.09 0.26 19.31
N VAL A 215 -6.71 -0.80 19.82
CA VAL A 215 -7.89 -0.70 20.71
C VAL A 215 -7.56 0.09 21.98
N ALA A 216 -6.41 -0.17 22.60
CA ALA A 216 -5.98 0.56 23.78
C ALA A 216 -5.69 2.05 23.48
N ALA A 217 -5.01 2.33 22.36
CA ALA A 217 -4.71 3.70 21.93
C ALA A 217 -6.00 4.49 21.62
N ILE A 218 -6.97 3.88 20.92
CA ILE A 218 -8.25 4.50 20.61
C ILE A 218 -9.01 4.83 21.92
N ARG A 219 -9.08 3.90 22.86
CA ARG A 219 -9.73 4.13 24.17
C ARG A 219 -9.08 5.28 24.94
N ALA A 220 -7.77 5.33 24.96
CA ALA A 220 -7.03 6.40 25.64
C ALA A 220 -7.23 7.76 24.96
N GLN A 221 -7.35 7.80 23.62
CA GLN A 221 -7.54 9.02 22.85
C GLN A 221 -8.96 9.56 22.97
N VAL A 222 -9.96 8.67 22.85
CA VAL A 222 -11.38 9.03 22.72
C VAL A 222 -12.03 9.24 24.10
N GLY A 223 -11.69 8.41 25.10
CA GLY A 223 -12.38 8.43 26.38
C GLY A 223 -13.87 8.15 26.22
N ASP A 224 -14.71 9.02 26.82
CA ASP A 224 -16.18 8.92 26.80
C ASP A 224 -16.82 9.72 25.65
N GLU A 225 -16.04 10.31 24.75
CA GLU A 225 -16.54 11.16 23.67
C GLU A 225 -17.15 10.33 22.51
N ARG A 226 -18.02 10.96 21.73
CA ARG A 226 -18.60 10.35 20.51
C ARG A 226 -17.69 10.53 19.31
N VAL A 227 -17.72 9.51 18.43
CA VAL A 227 -16.89 9.41 17.25
C VAL A 227 -17.77 9.15 16.03
N ILE A 228 -17.47 9.82 14.92
CA ILE A 228 -18.09 9.57 13.62
C ILE A 228 -17.09 8.94 12.65
N CYS A 229 -17.59 8.10 11.75
CA CYS A 229 -16.79 7.46 10.70
C CYS A 229 -17.53 7.50 9.37
N GLY A 230 -16.92 8.06 8.34
CA GLY A 230 -17.40 7.92 6.96
C GLY A 230 -17.01 6.57 6.39
N LEU A 231 -17.99 5.75 6.01
CA LEU A 231 -17.75 4.50 5.30
C LEU A 231 -17.78 4.76 3.79
N SER A 232 -16.65 4.48 3.12
CA SER A 232 -16.55 4.60 1.66
C SER A 232 -16.79 3.28 0.91
N GLY A 233 -17.07 2.19 1.64
CA GLY A 233 -17.09 0.84 1.08
C GLY A 233 -15.70 0.23 0.85
N GLY A 234 -14.61 0.99 1.01
CA GLY A 234 -13.24 0.51 0.92
C GLY A 234 -12.77 -0.22 2.17
N VAL A 235 -11.75 -1.09 2.02
CA VAL A 235 -11.20 -1.89 3.13
C VAL A 235 -10.66 -1.02 4.27
N ASP A 236 -10.05 0.13 3.97
CA ASP A 236 -9.43 0.97 4.99
C ASP A 236 -10.46 1.58 5.94
N SER A 237 -11.52 2.20 5.39
CA SER A 237 -12.63 2.71 6.21
C SER A 237 -13.34 1.59 6.96
N ALA A 238 -13.45 0.41 6.36
CA ALA A 238 -14.07 -0.77 6.97
C ALA A 238 -13.28 -1.25 8.19
N VAL A 239 -11.96 -1.43 8.05
CA VAL A 239 -11.09 -1.88 9.13
C VAL A 239 -10.95 -0.83 10.22
N ALA A 240 -10.85 0.46 9.85
CA ALA A 240 -10.83 1.55 10.81
C ALA A 240 -12.11 1.59 11.66
N ALA A 241 -13.28 1.50 11.03
CA ALA A 241 -14.57 1.44 11.74
C ALA A 241 -14.67 0.23 12.68
N ALA A 242 -14.23 -0.95 12.22
CA ALA A 242 -14.23 -2.17 13.02
C ALA A 242 -13.32 -2.07 14.25
N LEU A 243 -12.10 -1.53 14.10
CA LEU A 243 -11.17 -1.26 15.21
C LEU A 243 -11.77 -0.29 16.24
N VAL A 244 -12.31 0.82 15.76
CA VAL A 244 -12.93 1.83 16.62
C VAL A 244 -14.15 1.24 17.32
N HIS A 245 -15.01 0.51 16.62
CA HIS A 245 -16.15 -0.16 17.24
C HIS A 245 -15.73 -1.17 18.31
N LYS A 246 -14.68 -1.98 18.06
CA LYS A 246 -14.12 -2.89 19.05
C LYS A 246 -13.59 -2.16 20.29
N ALA A 247 -13.07 -0.94 20.12
CA ALA A 247 -12.53 -0.14 21.19
C ALA A 247 -13.62 0.53 22.05
N ILE A 248 -14.60 1.21 21.42
CA ILE A 248 -15.52 2.12 22.10
C ILE A 248 -17.02 1.79 21.89
N GLY A 249 -17.31 0.74 21.12
CA GLY A 249 -18.69 0.26 20.94
C GLY A 249 -19.66 1.32 20.43
N LYS A 250 -20.71 1.58 21.20
CA LYS A 250 -21.84 2.47 20.84
C LYS A 250 -21.47 3.97 20.78
N GLN A 251 -20.26 4.37 21.14
CA GLN A 251 -19.79 5.76 20.96
C GLN A 251 -19.51 6.06 19.48
N LEU A 252 -19.33 5.02 18.64
CA LEU A 252 -19.13 5.15 17.20
C LEU A 252 -20.46 5.19 16.45
N THR A 253 -20.64 6.21 15.62
CA THR A 253 -21.69 6.28 14.60
C THR A 253 -21.04 6.31 13.22
N CYS A 254 -21.37 5.36 12.35
CA CYS A 254 -20.91 5.34 10.97
C CYS A 254 -21.93 6.02 10.05
N ILE A 255 -21.43 6.72 9.02
CA ILE A 255 -22.25 7.32 7.97
C ILE A 255 -21.80 6.70 6.64
N TYR A 256 -22.72 6.06 5.95
CA TYR A 256 -22.51 5.53 4.61
C TYR A 256 -23.36 6.31 3.62
N VAL A 257 -22.71 7.02 2.70
CA VAL A 257 -23.38 7.77 1.64
C VAL A 257 -23.37 6.91 0.37
N ASP A 258 -24.54 6.41 0.00
CA ASP A 258 -24.73 5.76 -1.29
C ASP A 258 -24.91 6.82 -2.37
N ILE A 259 -23.88 6.93 -3.20
CA ILE A 259 -23.82 7.90 -4.28
C ILE A 259 -24.53 7.44 -5.56
N GLY A 260 -25.11 6.23 -5.56
CA GLY A 260 -25.75 5.64 -6.73
C GLY A 260 -24.78 5.18 -7.83
N LEU A 261 -23.47 5.29 -7.59
CA LEU A 261 -22.39 4.93 -8.52
C LEU A 261 -21.55 3.75 -8.01
N MET A 262 -22.10 3.00 -7.05
CA MET A 262 -21.45 1.83 -6.47
C MET A 262 -21.60 0.61 -7.39
N ARG A 263 -20.77 -0.40 -7.20
CA ARG A 263 -20.91 -1.69 -7.88
C ARG A 263 -22.22 -2.35 -7.52
N LYS A 264 -22.70 -3.26 -8.36
CA LYS A 264 -23.91 -4.05 -8.09
C LYS A 264 -23.82 -4.75 -6.74
N ASN A 265 -24.85 -4.58 -5.90
CA ASN A 265 -25.02 -5.14 -4.54
C ASN A 265 -23.98 -4.65 -3.51
N GLU A 266 -23.16 -3.65 -3.83
CA GLU A 266 -22.11 -3.19 -2.91
C GLU A 266 -22.67 -2.42 -1.71
N SER A 267 -23.64 -1.54 -1.94
CA SER A 267 -24.29 -0.77 -0.87
C SER A 267 -25.04 -1.66 0.11
N GLU A 268 -25.79 -2.64 -0.40
CA GLU A 268 -26.48 -3.63 0.42
C GLU A 268 -25.49 -4.44 1.26
N GLN A 269 -24.37 -4.87 0.68
CA GLN A 269 -23.34 -5.62 1.39
C GLN A 269 -22.72 -4.79 2.52
N VAL A 270 -22.43 -3.50 2.29
CA VAL A 270 -21.90 -2.60 3.33
C VAL A 270 -22.90 -2.47 4.48
N VAL A 271 -24.15 -2.18 4.17
CA VAL A 271 -25.20 -2.03 5.19
C VAL A 271 -25.39 -3.33 5.98
N GLU A 272 -25.44 -4.47 5.29
CA GLU A 272 -25.62 -5.76 5.95
C GLU A 272 -24.45 -6.10 6.87
N THR A 273 -23.22 -5.89 6.42
CA THR A 273 -22.03 -6.19 7.22
C THR A 273 -21.96 -5.30 8.47
N PHE A 274 -22.04 -3.99 8.30
CA PHE A 274 -21.78 -3.07 9.41
C PHE A 274 -22.95 -2.98 10.37
N HIS A 275 -24.17 -2.89 9.85
CA HIS A 275 -25.35 -2.73 10.72
C HIS A 275 -25.82 -4.07 11.29
N ARG A 276 -26.01 -5.11 10.43
CA ARG A 276 -26.61 -6.38 10.88
C ARG A 276 -25.63 -7.33 11.54
N HIS A 277 -24.42 -7.51 10.95
CA HIS A 277 -23.47 -8.48 11.47
C HIS A 277 -22.61 -7.91 12.60
N MET A 278 -22.14 -6.67 12.47
CA MET A 278 -21.27 -6.04 13.46
C MET A 278 -22.03 -5.24 14.53
N GLY A 279 -23.31 -4.92 14.30
CA GLY A 279 -24.13 -4.14 15.24
C GLY A 279 -23.65 -2.69 15.42
N ILE A 280 -23.00 -2.13 14.40
CA ILE A 280 -22.54 -0.74 14.39
C ILE A 280 -23.73 0.17 14.08
N GLU A 281 -23.85 1.28 14.80
CA GLU A 281 -24.82 2.32 14.47
C GLU A 281 -24.48 2.94 13.12
N LEU A 282 -25.32 2.70 12.10
CA LEU A 282 -25.08 3.10 10.71
C LEU A 282 -26.19 4.02 10.21
N ILE A 283 -25.84 5.24 9.85
CA ILE A 283 -26.69 6.15 9.10
C ILE A 283 -26.44 5.88 7.62
N HIS A 284 -27.43 5.28 6.95
CA HIS A 284 -27.39 5.05 5.50
C HIS A 284 -28.12 6.20 4.78
N VAL A 285 -27.39 6.89 3.93
CA VAL A 285 -27.90 8.04 3.16
C VAL A 285 -27.98 7.64 1.70
N ASP A 286 -29.20 7.45 1.18
CA ASP A 286 -29.43 7.27 -0.25
C ASP A 286 -29.40 8.65 -0.94
N ALA A 287 -28.31 8.94 -1.63
CA ALA A 287 -28.06 10.20 -2.31
C ALA A 287 -27.96 10.07 -3.84
N GLY A 288 -28.20 8.88 -4.39
CA GLY A 288 -27.99 8.60 -5.82
C GLY A 288 -28.65 9.61 -6.74
N ALA A 289 -29.91 9.99 -6.48
CA ALA A 289 -30.64 10.97 -7.28
C ALA A 289 -29.94 12.34 -7.32
N ARG A 290 -29.38 12.81 -6.20
CA ARG A 290 -28.65 14.08 -6.11
C ARG A 290 -27.35 14.04 -6.92
N PHE A 291 -26.64 12.89 -6.93
CA PHE A 291 -25.43 12.72 -7.73
C PHE A 291 -25.74 12.69 -9.22
N PHE A 292 -26.79 11.99 -9.65
CA PHE A 292 -27.20 11.99 -11.06
C PHE A 292 -27.61 13.38 -11.54
N GLU A 293 -28.34 14.15 -10.74
CA GLU A 293 -28.67 15.54 -11.05
C GLU A 293 -27.42 16.41 -11.17
N LYS A 294 -26.47 16.29 -10.23
CA LYS A 294 -25.21 17.05 -10.25
C LYS A 294 -24.33 16.71 -11.45
N LEU A 295 -24.37 15.47 -11.94
CA LEU A 295 -23.57 14.98 -13.06
C LEU A 295 -24.19 15.21 -14.44
N GLN A 296 -25.43 15.69 -14.50
CA GLN A 296 -26.11 15.92 -15.77
C GLN A 296 -25.30 16.84 -16.68
N GLY A 297 -25.02 16.39 -17.92
CA GLY A 297 -24.25 17.12 -18.91
C GLY A 297 -22.73 17.19 -18.67
N ILE A 298 -22.21 16.61 -17.59
CA ILE A 298 -20.79 16.57 -17.31
C ILE A 298 -20.16 15.34 -17.98
N THR A 299 -19.22 15.59 -18.89
CA THR A 299 -18.51 14.53 -19.65
C THR A 299 -17.01 14.51 -19.37
N GLU A 300 -16.43 15.60 -18.91
CA GLU A 300 -15.00 15.72 -18.64
C GLU A 300 -14.62 14.97 -17.35
N PRO A 301 -13.60 14.09 -17.36
CA PRO A 301 -13.24 13.25 -16.23
C PRO A 301 -12.97 14.00 -14.93
N GLU A 302 -12.17 15.08 -15.00
CA GLU A 302 -11.81 15.86 -13.82
C GLU A 302 -13.00 16.64 -13.27
N ALA A 303 -13.89 17.13 -14.14
CA ALA A 303 -15.14 17.78 -13.72
C ALA A 303 -16.07 16.79 -13.01
N LYS A 304 -16.17 15.53 -13.47
CA LYS A 304 -16.93 14.48 -12.77
C LYS A 304 -16.35 14.23 -11.38
N ARG A 305 -15.03 14.02 -11.26
CA ARG A 305 -14.36 13.80 -9.98
C ARG A 305 -14.64 14.92 -8.98
N LYS A 306 -14.49 16.16 -9.43
CA LYS A 306 -14.74 17.36 -8.63
C LYS A 306 -16.20 17.46 -8.20
N ALA A 307 -17.13 17.27 -9.12
CA ALA A 307 -18.57 17.34 -8.82
C ALA A 307 -19.00 16.28 -7.79
N ILE A 308 -18.49 15.05 -7.93
CA ILE A 308 -18.77 13.95 -7.00
C ILE A 308 -18.16 14.24 -5.63
N GLY A 309 -16.88 14.65 -5.60
CA GLY A 309 -16.18 14.96 -4.35
C GLY A 309 -16.85 16.09 -3.55
N GLU A 310 -17.17 17.21 -4.21
CA GLU A 310 -17.86 18.35 -3.59
C GLU A 310 -19.23 17.97 -3.00
N LEU A 311 -20.03 17.23 -3.76
CA LEU A 311 -21.35 16.83 -3.31
C LEU A 311 -21.29 15.84 -2.16
N PHE A 312 -20.34 14.88 -2.22
CA PHE A 312 -20.11 13.91 -1.15
C PHE A 312 -19.81 14.61 0.19
N VAL A 313 -18.89 15.59 0.18
CA VAL A 313 -18.54 16.36 1.39
C VAL A 313 -19.77 17.07 1.95
N ARG A 314 -20.55 17.76 1.12
CA ARG A 314 -21.76 18.48 1.57
C ARG A 314 -22.79 17.55 2.19
N ILE A 315 -23.04 16.39 1.58
CA ILE A 315 -24.01 15.41 2.12
C ILE A 315 -23.48 14.86 3.45
N PHE A 316 -22.19 14.59 3.54
CA PHE A 316 -21.58 14.16 4.79
C PHE A 316 -21.73 15.22 5.88
N GLU A 317 -21.46 16.49 5.58
CA GLU A 317 -21.66 17.63 6.49
C GLU A 317 -23.12 17.78 6.96
N GLU A 318 -24.08 17.67 6.05
CA GLU A 318 -25.51 17.74 6.37
C GLU A 318 -25.90 16.71 7.45
N HIS A 319 -25.31 15.51 7.40
CA HIS A 319 -25.62 14.42 8.32
C HIS A 319 -24.77 14.46 9.60
N THR A 320 -23.56 15.02 9.54
CA THR A 320 -22.74 15.26 10.73
C THR A 320 -23.21 16.45 11.54
N GLY A 321 -23.83 17.45 10.91
CA GLY A 321 -24.40 18.63 11.59
C GLY A 321 -25.47 18.30 12.64
N GLY A 322 -26.12 17.15 12.52
CA GLY A 322 -27.04 16.61 13.54
C GLY A 322 -26.35 15.89 14.71
N LEU A 323 -25.05 15.58 14.61
CA LEU A 323 -24.25 14.88 15.59
C LEU A 323 -23.31 15.86 16.33
N THR A 324 -23.89 16.94 16.89
CA THR A 324 -23.17 18.07 17.51
C THR A 324 -22.33 17.68 18.73
N ASP A 325 -22.55 16.50 19.29
CA ASP A 325 -21.83 15.94 20.44
C ASP A 325 -20.61 15.10 20.02
N ALA A 326 -20.42 14.83 18.74
CA ALA A 326 -19.23 14.16 18.26
C ALA A 326 -17.97 15.05 18.36
N LYS A 327 -16.87 14.48 18.81
CA LYS A 327 -15.58 15.18 18.98
C LYS A 327 -14.48 14.64 18.08
N PHE A 328 -14.67 13.45 17.52
CA PHE A 328 -13.67 12.78 16.70
C PHE A 328 -14.25 12.31 15.36
N LEU A 329 -13.41 12.38 14.33
CA LEU A 329 -13.64 11.79 13.00
C LEU A 329 -12.63 10.69 12.76
N VAL A 330 -13.10 9.49 12.41
CA VAL A 330 -12.24 8.38 12.01
C VAL A 330 -11.74 8.61 10.59
N GLN A 331 -10.44 8.48 10.39
CA GLN A 331 -9.80 8.53 9.09
C GLN A 331 -8.95 7.29 8.85
N GLY A 332 -9.06 6.70 7.67
CA GLY A 332 -8.32 5.49 7.27
C GLY A 332 -6.94 5.80 6.68
N THR A 333 -6.20 6.76 7.23
CA THR A 333 -4.82 7.10 6.81
C THR A 333 -3.91 5.92 7.03
N LEU A 334 -3.10 5.56 6.03
CA LEU A 334 -2.13 4.47 6.09
C LEU A 334 -0.70 4.99 6.32
N TYR A 335 0.20 4.09 6.68
CA TYR A 335 1.60 4.44 6.93
C TYR A 335 2.31 5.04 5.69
N PRO A 336 2.13 4.52 4.47
CA PRO A 336 2.65 5.17 3.26
C PRO A 336 2.15 6.61 3.07
N ASP A 337 0.89 6.90 3.34
CA ASP A 337 0.33 8.25 3.23
C ASP A 337 1.05 9.24 4.17
N VAL A 338 1.44 8.76 5.36
CA VAL A 338 2.19 9.55 6.36
C VAL A 338 3.60 9.86 5.85
N ILE A 339 4.26 8.88 5.24
CA ILE A 339 5.63 9.05 4.71
C ILE A 339 5.61 10.05 3.54
N GLU A 340 4.68 9.90 2.60
CA GLU A 340 4.56 10.77 1.42
C GLU A 340 4.20 12.21 1.78
N SER A 341 3.46 12.42 2.87
CA SER A 341 3.09 13.76 3.35
C SER A 341 4.18 14.50 4.14
N GLY A 342 5.37 13.92 4.30
CA GLY A 342 6.56 14.61 4.78
C GLY A 342 6.77 14.59 6.29
N GLY A 343 6.30 13.57 7.02
CA GLY A 343 6.82 13.50 8.37
C GLY A 343 6.13 12.64 9.41
N VAL A 344 6.94 11.89 10.09
CA VAL A 344 6.62 11.20 11.36
C VAL A 344 6.41 12.21 12.51
N ASP A 345 6.90 13.44 12.40
CA ASP A 345 6.80 14.51 13.41
C ASP A 345 5.69 15.54 13.11
N GLY A 346 4.63 15.10 12.44
CA GLY A 346 3.50 15.80 11.92
C GLY A 346 3.02 17.05 12.63
N THR A 347 3.27 18.18 12.04
CA THR A 347 2.29 19.26 12.06
C THR A 347 1.16 18.88 11.10
N ALA A 348 -0.03 18.77 11.62
CA ALA A 348 -1.26 18.31 10.96
C ALA A 348 -1.77 19.20 9.81
N SER A 349 -0.90 19.91 9.11
CA SER A 349 -1.29 20.98 8.20
C SER A 349 -1.08 20.70 6.71
N VAL A 350 -0.55 19.56 6.30
CA VAL A 350 -0.39 19.25 4.86
C VAL A 350 -0.63 17.77 4.57
N ILE A 351 -1.78 17.22 4.94
CA ILE A 351 -2.30 16.04 4.25
C ILE A 351 -2.95 16.60 2.98
N LYS A 352 -2.17 16.66 1.91
CA LYS A 352 -2.70 17.07 0.61
C LYS A 352 -3.81 16.11 0.19
N SER A 353 -4.93 16.67 -0.01
CA SER A 353 -6.21 16.41 -0.65
C SER A 353 -6.35 15.30 -1.72
N HIS A 354 -5.50 14.28 -1.80
CA HIS A 354 -5.53 13.37 -2.96
C HIS A 354 -6.04 11.95 -2.69
N HIS A 355 -6.17 11.48 -1.44
CA HIS A 355 -6.55 10.09 -1.22
C HIS A 355 -7.69 9.80 -0.23
N ASN A 356 -8.14 10.75 0.59
CA ASN A 356 -9.31 10.49 1.46
C ASN A 356 -10.17 11.75 1.61
N VAL A 357 -11.44 11.65 1.22
CA VAL A 357 -12.53 12.62 1.40
C VAL A 357 -12.05 14.04 1.12
N GLY A 358 -12.12 14.45 -0.14
CA GLY A 358 -11.65 15.76 -0.61
C GLY A 358 -12.12 16.89 0.28
N GLY A 359 -11.14 17.54 0.92
CA GLY A 359 -11.33 18.80 1.64
C GLY A 359 -12.34 18.73 2.78
N LEU A 360 -11.91 18.25 3.96
CA LEU A 360 -12.64 18.59 5.17
C LEU A 360 -12.65 20.12 5.28
N PRO A 361 -13.78 20.75 5.60
CA PRO A 361 -13.87 22.20 5.74
C PRO A 361 -12.86 22.70 6.79
N ASP A 362 -12.25 23.84 6.53
CA ASP A 362 -11.27 24.48 7.44
C ASP A 362 -11.87 24.84 8.83
N ASP A 363 -13.20 24.84 8.95
CA ASP A 363 -13.97 25.14 10.15
C ASP A 363 -14.40 23.90 10.95
N MET A 364 -14.01 22.70 10.50
CA MET A 364 -14.36 21.45 11.19
C MET A 364 -13.59 21.32 12.50
N THR A 365 -14.31 21.34 13.63
CA THR A 365 -13.70 21.30 14.98
C THR A 365 -13.40 19.89 15.48
N LEU A 366 -13.62 18.84 14.65
CA LEU A 366 -13.42 17.45 15.01
C LEU A 366 -11.91 17.08 15.01
N LYS A 367 -11.50 16.35 16.05
CA LYS A 367 -10.16 15.76 16.11
C LYS A 367 -10.10 14.49 15.28
N LEU A 368 -8.96 14.20 14.65
CA LEU A 368 -8.78 12.98 13.89
C LEU A 368 -8.49 11.78 14.80
N CYS A 369 -9.13 10.65 14.49
CA CYS A 369 -8.81 9.33 15.01
C CYS A 369 -8.33 8.46 13.84
N GLU A 370 -7.03 8.15 13.79
CA GLU A 370 -6.36 7.51 12.66
C GLU A 370 -5.80 6.13 13.05
N PRO A 371 -6.65 5.12 13.24
CA PRO A 371 -6.23 3.83 13.80
C PRO A 371 -5.31 3.01 12.89
N LEU A 372 -5.19 3.37 11.60
CA LEU A 372 -4.38 2.64 10.62
C LEU A 372 -3.06 3.35 10.28
N ARG A 373 -2.78 4.50 10.91
CA ARG A 373 -1.67 5.39 10.57
C ARG A 373 -0.28 4.73 10.60
N THR A 374 -0.13 3.67 11.38
CA THR A 374 1.12 2.91 11.49
C THR A 374 1.16 1.65 10.64
N LEU A 375 0.13 1.35 9.86
CA LEU A 375 -0.03 0.08 9.16
C LEU A 375 0.15 0.23 7.65
N PHE A 376 0.77 -0.78 7.03
CA PHE A 376 0.75 -0.96 5.60
C PHE A 376 -0.58 -1.59 5.14
N LYS A 377 -0.90 -1.46 3.86
CA LYS A 377 -2.15 -1.96 3.27
C LYS A 377 -2.38 -3.46 3.46
N ASP A 378 -1.33 -4.26 3.36
CA ASP A 378 -1.40 -5.70 3.59
C ASP A 378 -1.63 -6.06 5.06
N GLU A 379 -1.07 -5.28 6.00
CA GLU A 379 -1.35 -5.41 7.44
C GLU A 379 -2.80 -5.04 7.75
N VAL A 380 -3.32 -3.95 7.16
CA VAL A 380 -4.73 -3.56 7.30
C VAL A 380 -5.67 -4.70 6.89
N ARG A 381 -5.39 -5.38 5.78
CA ARG A 381 -6.19 -6.54 5.35
C ARG A 381 -6.14 -7.68 6.35
N LYS A 382 -4.95 -8.01 6.85
CA LYS A 382 -4.78 -9.05 7.87
C LYS A 382 -5.50 -8.69 9.18
N VAL A 383 -5.41 -7.43 9.62
CA VAL A 383 -6.17 -6.90 10.76
C VAL A 383 -7.67 -7.01 10.52
N GLY A 384 -8.14 -6.70 9.31
CA GLY A 384 -9.55 -6.87 8.93
C GLY A 384 -10.03 -8.32 9.08
N THR A 385 -9.24 -9.28 8.63
CA THR A 385 -9.52 -10.72 8.81
C THR A 385 -9.55 -11.11 10.30
N GLU A 386 -8.58 -10.63 11.10
CA GLU A 386 -8.52 -10.85 12.56
C GLU A 386 -9.73 -10.26 13.30
N LEU A 387 -10.29 -9.17 12.79
CA LEU A 387 -11.51 -8.55 13.31
C LEU A 387 -12.80 -9.26 12.87
N GLY A 388 -12.71 -10.28 12.01
CA GLY A 388 -13.85 -11.04 11.51
C GLY A 388 -14.62 -10.35 10.38
N LEU A 389 -14.02 -9.39 9.70
CA LEU A 389 -14.62 -8.82 8.49
C LEU A 389 -14.68 -9.88 7.37
N PRO A 390 -15.76 -9.90 6.57
CA PRO A 390 -15.89 -10.82 5.43
C PRO A 390 -14.76 -10.63 4.41
N ASP A 391 -14.33 -11.73 3.79
CA ASP A 391 -13.29 -11.73 2.75
C ASP A 391 -13.64 -10.82 1.57
N GLU A 392 -14.91 -10.71 1.22
CA GLU A 392 -15.42 -9.84 0.16
C GLU A 392 -15.19 -8.34 0.45
N ILE A 393 -15.02 -7.96 1.71
CA ILE A 393 -14.65 -6.60 2.12
C ILE A 393 -13.14 -6.46 2.24
N VAL A 394 -12.49 -7.39 2.96
CA VAL A 394 -11.06 -7.33 3.27
C VAL A 394 -10.21 -7.41 1.99
N TRP A 395 -10.59 -8.30 1.09
CA TRP A 395 -9.83 -8.57 -0.14
C TRP A 395 -10.43 -7.90 -1.38
N ARG A 396 -11.39 -7.01 -1.16
CA ARG A 396 -11.96 -6.23 -2.26
C ARG A 396 -10.87 -5.54 -3.06
N GLN A 397 -10.96 -5.69 -4.39
CA GLN A 397 -10.09 -4.97 -5.31
C GLN A 397 -10.31 -3.46 -5.20
N PRO A 398 -9.28 -2.63 -5.44
CA PRO A 398 -9.41 -1.18 -5.39
C PRO A 398 -10.62 -0.69 -6.19
N PHE A 399 -11.28 0.35 -5.67
CA PHE A 399 -12.40 1.00 -6.33
C PHE A 399 -12.25 2.51 -6.16
N PRO A 400 -12.38 3.30 -7.22
CA PRO A 400 -12.16 4.73 -7.14
C PRO A 400 -13.26 5.42 -6.34
N GLY A 401 -12.91 6.51 -5.63
CA GLY A 401 -13.87 7.30 -4.86
C GLY A 401 -15.08 7.78 -5.66
N PRO A 402 -14.93 8.23 -6.92
CA PRO A 402 -16.06 8.58 -7.80
C PRO A 402 -16.91 7.38 -8.26
N GLY A 403 -16.58 6.17 -7.86
CA GLY A 403 -17.34 4.97 -8.23
C GLY A 403 -17.30 4.68 -9.72
N LEU A 404 -18.40 4.15 -10.23
CA LEU A 404 -18.58 3.86 -11.65
C LEU A 404 -18.66 5.11 -12.53
N GLY A 405 -18.77 6.31 -11.95
CA GLY A 405 -18.82 7.56 -12.69
C GLY A 405 -17.59 7.82 -13.58
N VAL A 406 -16.39 7.34 -13.16
CA VAL A 406 -15.14 7.42 -13.95
C VAL A 406 -14.87 6.17 -14.79
N ARG A 407 -15.84 5.27 -14.87
CA ARG A 407 -15.84 4.09 -15.75
C ARG A 407 -16.91 4.16 -16.84
N ILE A 408 -17.62 5.31 -16.92
CA ILE A 408 -18.53 5.64 -18.00
C ILE A 408 -17.90 6.78 -18.79
N ILE A 409 -17.38 6.48 -19.99
CA ILE A 409 -16.80 7.50 -20.87
C ILE A 409 -17.93 8.29 -21.49
N GLY A 410 -17.98 9.59 -21.18
CA GLY A 410 -19.08 10.48 -21.53
C GLY A 410 -20.00 10.80 -20.37
N GLU A 411 -21.25 11.19 -20.64
CA GLU A 411 -22.23 11.57 -19.62
C GLU A 411 -22.68 10.37 -18.77
N VAL A 412 -22.73 10.55 -17.45
CA VAL A 412 -23.20 9.55 -16.48
C VAL A 412 -24.71 9.65 -16.31
N THR A 413 -25.43 8.55 -16.59
CA THR A 413 -26.88 8.47 -16.40
C THR A 413 -27.25 7.19 -15.65
N PRO A 414 -28.42 7.14 -14.97
CA PRO A 414 -28.87 5.93 -14.26
C PRO A 414 -28.86 4.67 -15.13
N ASP A 415 -29.34 4.76 -16.38
CA ASP A 415 -29.38 3.63 -17.31
C ASP A 415 -27.98 3.11 -17.66
N LYS A 416 -27.01 4.03 -17.88
CA LYS A 416 -25.63 3.64 -18.16
C LYS A 416 -24.95 3.01 -16.96
N VAL A 417 -25.24 3.51 -15.76
CA VAL A 417 -24.74 2.92 -14.51
C VAL A 417 -25.28 1.51 -14.35
N ALA A 418 -26.60 1.30 -14.55
CA ALA A 418 -27.19 -0.03 -14.47
C ALA A 418 -26.57 -1.02 -15.46
N ILE A 419 -26.35 -0.60 -16.71
CA ILE A 419 -25.65 -1.41 -17.73
C ILE A 419 -24.24 -1.77 -17.27
N LEU A 420 -23.49 -0.79 -16.76
CA LEU A 420 -22.12 -1.01 -16.32
C LEU A 420 -22.05 -1.88 -15.07
N GLN A 421 -23.00 -1.75 -14.12
CA GLN A 421 -23.09 -2.62 -12.95
C GLN A 421 -23.24 -4.08 -13.32
N GLU A 422 -24.09 -4.40 -14.31
CA GLU A 422 -24.26 -5.78 -14.79
C GLU A 422 -22.98 -6.30 -15.45
N ALA A 423 -22.36 -5.51 -16.34
CA ALA A 423 -21.15 -5.90 -17.03
C ALA A 423 -19.96 -6.08 -16.06
N ASP A 424 -19.78 -5.14 -15.11
CA ASP A 424 -18.73 -5.21 -14.08
C ASP A 424 -18.91 -6.42 -13.16
N PHE A 425 -20.16 -6.73 -12.81
CA PHE A 425 -20.47 -7.91 -12.01
C PHE A 425 -20.01 -9.20 -12.72
N ILE A 426 -20.32 -9.35 -14.00
CA ILE A 426 -19.89 -10.51 -14.80
C ILE A 426 -18.36 -10.62 -14.84
N VAL A 427 -17.66 -9.52 -15.11
CA VAL A 427 -16.18 -9.52 -15.15
C VAL A 427 -15.59 -9.99 -13.82
N ARG A 428 -16.04 -9.43 -12.70
CA ARG A 428 -15.54 -9.79 -11.38
C ARG A 428 -15.90 -11.22 -10.98
N GLU A 429 -17.12 -11.65 -11.28
CA GLU A 429 -17.57 -13.01 -11.00
C GLU A 429 -16.72 -14.05 -11.77
N GLU A 430 -16.47 -13.84 -13.05
CA GLU A 430 -15.68 -14.76 -13.86
C GLU A 430 -14.20 -14.80 -13.44
N VAL A 431 -13.61 -13.66 -13.04
CA VAL A 431 -12.25 -13.61 -12.45
C VAL A 431 -12.20 -14.43 -11.17
N ARG A 432 -13.21 -14.29 -10.29
CA ARG A 432 -13.32 -15.04 -9.04
C ARG A 432 -13.49 -16.54 -9.28
N LEU A 433 -14.38 -16.94 -10.19
CA LEU A 433 -14.62 -18.33 -10.54
C LEU A 433 -13.40 -19.00 -11.20
N ALA A 434 -12.56 -18.23 -11.89
CA ALA A 434 -11.29 -18.69 -12.44
C ALA A 434 -10.16 -18.79 -11.37
N GLY A 435 -10.40 -18.38 -10.12
CA GLY A 435 -9.39 -18.39 -9.06
C GLY A 435 -8.31 -17.31 -9.19
N LEU A 436 -8.50 -16.30 -10.06
CA LEU A 436 -7.50 -15.28 -10.38
C LEU A 436 -7.64 -14.00 -9.53
N GLU A 437 -8.61 -13.94 -8.62
CA GLU A 437 -8.94 -12.74 -7.85
C GLU A 437 -7.76 -12.20 -7.01
N ARG A 438 -6.86 -13.09 -6.57
CA ARG A 438 -5.69 -12.73 -5.76
C ARG A 438 -4.46 -12.34 -6.61
N GLU A 439 -4.40 -12.81 -7.85
CA GLU A 439 -3.28 -12.56 -8.77
C GLU A 439 -3.48 -11.24 -9.53
N ILE A 440 -4.74 -10.88 -9.78
CA ILE A 440 -5.11 -9.67 -10.51
C ILE A 440 -5.32 -8.53 -9.52
N TRP A 441 -4.52 -7.47 -9.65
CA TRP A 441 -4.65 -6.28 -8.81
C TRP A 441 -6.04 -5.65 -8.90
N GLN A 442 -6.53 -5.50 -10.15
CA GLN A 442 -7.84 -4.91 -10.43
C GLN A 442 -8.37 -5.42 -11.76
N ALA A 443 -9.63 -5.85 -11.77
CA ALA A 443 -10.37 -6.23 -12.98
C ALA A 443 -11.75 -5.57 -12.95
N PHE A 444 -12.13 -4.90 -14.04
CA PHE A 444 -13.37 -4.15 -14.13
C PHE A 444 -13.83 -3.93 -15.55
N ALA A 445 -15.09 -3.53 -15.69
CA ALA A 445 -15.68 -3.10 -16.94
C ALA A 445 -15.68 -1.57 -17.05
N VAL A 446 -15.57 -1.05 -18.29
CA VAL A 446 -15.74 0.35 -18.67
C VAL A 446 -16.78 0.44 -19.77
N LEU A 447 -17.74 1.35 -19.65
CA LEU A 447 -18.74 1.63 -20.67
C LEU A 447 -18.31 2.82 -21.51
N ALA A 448 -18.04 2.60 -22.78
CA ALA A 448 -17.80 3.69 -23.72
C ALA A 448 -19.12 4.13 -24.36
N ASP A 449 -19.49 5.41 -24.21
CA ASP A 449 -20.73 5.98 -24.78
C ASP A 449 -20.58 6.29 -26.27
N ILE A 450 -20.21 5.27 -27.03
CA ILE A 450 -20.14 5.28 -28.49
C ILE A 450 -21.06 4.20 -29.05
N ARG A 451 -21.51 4.37 -30.29
CA ARG A 451 -22.33 3.35 -30.95
C ARG A 451 -21.49 2.41 -31.79
N SER A 452 -21.68 1.13 -31.59
CA SER A 452 -21.10 0.05 -32.35
C SER A 452 -22.20 -0.66 -33.16
N VAL A 453 -21.91 -1.02 -34.41
CA VAL A 453 -22.79 -1.81 -35.24
C VAL A 453 -22.62 -3.29 -34.88
N GLY A 454 -23.72 -3.98 -34.68
CA GLY A 454 -23.80 -5.43 -34.48
C GLY A 454 -24.85 -6.06 -35.39
N VAL A 455 -24.86 -7.36 -35.44
CA VAL A 455 -25.91 -8.16 -36.08
C VAL A 455 -26.41 -9.14 -35.01
N MET A 456 -27.68 -9.09 -34.70
CA MET A 456 -28.35 -10.01 -33.78
C MET A 456 -29.56 -10.62 -34.52
N GLY A 457 -29.51 -11.94 -34.78
CA GLY A 457 -30.43 -12.56 -35.71
C GLY A 457 -30.22 -12.01 -37.12
N ASP A 458 -31.30 -11.63 -37.83
CA ASP A 458 -31.24 -11.10 -39.19
C ASP A 458 -31.22 -9.55 -39.25
N GLU A 459 -31.17 -8.88 -38.09
CA GLU A 459 -31.26 -7.43 -38.02
C GLU A 459 -29.95 -6.76 -37.58
N ARG A 460 -29.68 -5.55 -38.11
CA ARG A 460 -28.62 -4.69 -37.61
C ARG A 460 -29.03 -4.09 -36.29
N THR A 461 -28.13 -4.19 -35.30
CA THR A 461 -28.27 -3.56 -33.98
C THR A 461 -27.25 -2.47 -33.78
N TYR A 462 -27.60 -1.49 -32.98
CA TYR A 462 -26.70 -0.39 -32.57
C TYR A 462 -26.60 -0.41 -31.05
N GLY A 463 -25.54 -1.05 -30.57
CA GLY A 463 -25.25 -1.17 -29.13
C GLY A 463 -24.03 -0.36 -28.73
N ARG A 464 -23.66 -0.46 -27.46
CA ARG A 464 -22.42 0.10 -26.91
C ARG A 464 -21.37 -0.99 -26.71
N PRO A 465 -20.08 -0.67 -26.79
CA PRO A 465 -19.02 -1.60 -26.38
C PRO A 465 -18.80 -1.54 -24.87
N ILE A 466 -18.50 -2.69 -24.29
CA ILE A 466 -17.87 -2.82 -22.98
C ILE A 466 -16.37 -3.06 -23.19
N ILE A 467 -15.56 -2.34 -22.43
CA ILE A 467 -14.12 -2.53 -22.36
C ILE A 467 -13.81 -3.26 -21.06
N ILE A 468 -13.15 -4.40 -21.15
CA ILE A 468 -12.63 -5.10 -19.98
C ILE A 468 -11.21 -4.59 -19.74
N ARG A 469 -10.94 -4.12 -18.54
CA ARG A 469 -9.63 -3.74 -18.05
C ARG A 469 -9.24 -4.68 -16.91
N ALA A 470 -8.11 -5.40 -17.06
CA ALA A 470 -7.54 -6.18 -15.99
C ALA A 470 -6.03 -5.93 -15.94
N VAL A 471 -5.50 -5.65 -14.75
CA VAL A 471 -4.09 -5.30 -14.55
C VAL A 471 -3.49 -6.06 -13.38
N THR A 472 -2.19 -6.33 -13.49
CA THR A 472 -1.33 -6.79 -12.41
C THR A 472 -0.45 -5.62 -11.96
N SER A 473 -0.26 -5.48 -10.66
CA SER A 473 0.58 -4.43 -10.05
C SER A 473 0.93 -4.84 -8.62
N ASP A 474 2.03 -4.32 -8.10
CA ASP A 474 2.41 -4.48 -6.70
C ASP A 474 2.04 -3.23 -5.86
N ASP A 475 2.08 -2.05 -6.44
CA ASP A 475 1.98 -0.76 -5.76
C ASP A 475 1.03 0.26 -6.43
N ALA A 476 0.42 -0.09 -7.55
CA ALA A 476 -0.37 0.78 -8.43
C ALA A 476 0.42 1.94 -9.10
N MET A 477 1.70 2.12 -8.83
CA MET A 477 2.53 3.13 -9.51
C MET A 477 2.85 2.68 -10.93
N THR A 478 3.21 1.42 -11.09
CA THR A 478 3.35 0.74 -12.37
C THR A 478 2.36 -0.41 -12.46
N ALA A 479 1.82 -0.68 -13.63
CA ALA A 479 0.93 -1.80 -13.84
C ALA A 479 1.10 -2.37 -15.27
N ASP A 480 0.98 -3.68 -15.37
CA ASP A 480 0.90 -4.34 -16.66
C ASP A 480 -0.51 -4.91 -16.87
N TRP A 481 -0.95 -5.05 -18.13
CA TRP A 481 -2.22 -5.70 -18.40
C TRP A 481 -2.13 -7.19 -18.07
N ALA A 482 -3.15 -7.74 -17.43
CA ALA A 482 -3.19 -9.14 -17.06
C ALA A 482 -3.38 -10.02 -18.31
N ARG A 483 -2.60 -11.11 -18.45
CA ARG A 483 -2.75 -12.07 -19.54
C ARG A 483 -3.83 -13.08 -19.18
N LEU A 484 -5.08 -12.65 -19.26
CA LEU A 484 -6.21 -13.54 -18.99
C LEU A 484 -6.25 -14.70 -20.01
N PRO A 485 -6.61 -15.93 -19.58
CA PRO A 485 -6.86 -17.03 -20.49
C PRO A 485 -7.91 -16.66 -21.56
N TYR A 486 -7.68 -17.06 -22.79
CA TYR A 486 -8.62 -16.75 -23.91
C TYR A 486 -10.03 -17.31 -23.64
N ASP A 487 -10.13 -18.51 -23.08
CA ASP A 487 -11.41 -19.12 -22.72
C ASP A 487 -12.19 -18.27 -21.68
N LEU A 488 -11.45 -17.63 -20.75
CA LEU A 488 -12.05 -16.72 -19.78
C LEU A 488 -12.57 -15.44 -20.46
N LEU A 489 -11.78 -14.86 -21.38
CA LEU A 489 -12.19 -13.70 -22.17
C LEU A 489 -13.42 -14.02 -23.05
N GLU A 490 -13.44 -15.19 -23.69
CA GLU A 490 -14.57 -15.67 -24.48
C GLU A 490 -15.83 -15.80 -23.61
N LYS A 491 -15.70 -16.40 -22.43
CA LYS A 491 -16.80 -16.57 -21.47
C LYS A 491 -17.35 -15.24 -21.00
N MET A 492 -16.48 -14.29 -20.59
CA MET A 492 -16.89 -12.93 -20.20
C MET A 492 -17.62 -12.23 -21.34
N SER A 493 -17.05 -12.27 -22.55
CA SER A 493 -17.64 -11.65 -23.73
C SER A 493 -19.00 -12.22 -24.07
N SER A 494 -19.12 -13.55 -24.06
CA SER A 494 -20.39 -14.24 -24.33
C SER A 494 -21.47 -13.89 -23.31
N ARG A 495 -21.10 -13.90 -22.00
CA ARG A 495 -22.04 -13.54 -20.92
C ARG A 495 -22.45 -12.08 -21.03
N ILE A 496 -21.53 -11.15 -21.21
CA ILE A 496 -21.83 -9.71 -21.28
C ILE A 496 -22.78 -9.44 -22.46
N ILE A 497 -22.54 -10.01 -23.64
CA ILE A 497 -23.39 -9.79 -24.82
C ILE A 497 -24.79 -10.40 -24.63
N ASN A 498 -24.90 -11.54 -23.97
CA ASN A 498 -26.18 -12.24 -23.80
C ASN A 498 -27.00 -11.76 -22.61
N GLU A 499 -26.33 -11.34 -21.52
CA GLU A 499 -27.01 -10.99 -20.26
C GLU A 499 -27.19 -9.46 -20.10
N VAL A 500 -26.35 -8.62 -20.76
CA VAL A 500 -26.38 -7.16 -20.58
C VAL A 500 -27.06 -6.48 -21.78
N HIS A 501 -28.25 -5.96 -21.55
CA HIS A 501 -29.02 -5.32 -22.62
C HIS A 501 -28.31 -4.08 -23.21
N GLY A 502 -28.33 -3.94 -24.54
CA GLY A 502 -27.76 -2.77 -25.22
C GLY A 502 -26.25 -2.87 -25.51
N ILE A 503 -25.63 -4.00 -25.21
CA ILE A 503 -24.22 -4.27 -25.50
C ILE A 503 -24.12 -5.24 -26.68
N ASN A 504 -23.30 -4.90 -27.67
CA ASN A 504 -23.07 -5.74 -28.85
C ASN A 504 -21.59 -5.96 -29.16
N ARG A 505 -20.69 -5.50 -28.29
CA ARG A 505 -19.23 -5.64 -28.46
C ARG A 505 -18.50 -5.64 -27.12
N VAL A 506 -17.51 -6.50 -26.98
CA VAL A 506 -16.59 -6.52 -25.87
C VAL A 506 -15.17 -6.37 -26.42
N VAL A 507 -14.36 -5.53 -25.78
CA VAL A 507 -12.94 -5.32 -26.10
C VAL A 507 -12.10 -5.50 -24.83
N TYR A 508 -10.84 -5.88 -25.00
CA TYR A 508 -9.88 -6.04 -23.90
C TYR A 508 -8.77 -5.00 -24.01
N ASP A 509 -8.52 -4.24 -22.95
CA ASP A 509 -7.47 -3.23 -22.93
C ASP A 509 -6.12 -3.85 -22.55
N VAL A 510 -5.16 -3.79 -23.49
CA VAL A 510 -3.81 -4.37 -23.39
C VAL A 510 -2.74 -3.31 -23.11
N THR A 511 -3.10 -2.18 -22.52
CA THR A 511 -2.20 -1.06 -22.27
C THR A 511 -1.57 -1.16 -20.87
N SER A 512 -0.25 -0.99 -20.79
CA SER A 512 0.49 -0.93 -19.52
C SER A 512 0.46 0.48 -18.93
N LYS A 513 0.74 0.61 -17.64
CA LYS A 513 0.96 1.90 -16.97
C LYS A 513 2.45 2.04 -16.58
N PRO A 514 3.20 3.01 -17.06
CA PRO A 514 2.84 3.94 -18.13
C PRO A 514 2.74 3.24 -19.51
N PRO A 515 2.23 3.86 -20.59
CA PRO A 515 1.75 5.25 -20.66
C PRO A 515 0.28 5.44 -20.25
N GLY A 516 -0.53 4.37 -20.19
CA GLY A 516 -1.89 4.46 -19.71
C GLY A 516 -1.99 4.59 -18.20
N THR A 517 -3.19 4.87 -17.69
CA THR A 517 -3.54 4.77 -16.28
C THR A 517 -4.25 3.44 -16.00
N ILE A 518 -4.47 3.07 -14.74
CA ILE A 518 -5.29 1.89 -14.41
C ILE A 518 -6.74 2.19 -14.75
N GLU A 519 -7.31 3.27 -14.17
CA GLU A 519 -8.64 3.75 -14.54
C GLU A 519 -8.59 4.47 -15.91
N TRP A 520 -9.71 4.52 -16.59
CA TRP A 520 -9.82 5.16 -17.93
C TRP A 520 -10.10 6.67 -17.85
N GLU A 521 -10.78 7.11 -16.79
CA GLU A 521 -11.05 8.52 -16.49
C GLU A 521 -10.60 8.92 -15.08
#